data_70861b72f47435f7dcb3fe7983dc8cef
#
_entry.id   70861b72f47435f7dcb3fe7983dc8cef
#
_cell.length_a   1.000
_cell.length_b   1.000
_cell.length_c   1.000
_cell.angle_alpha   90.00
_cell.angle_beta   90.00
_cell.angle_gamma   90.00
#
_symmetry.space_group_name_H-M   'P 1'
#
loop_
_entity.id
_entity.type
_entity.pdbx_description
1 polymer ?
#
loop_
_entity_poly.entity_id
_entity_poly.type
_entity_poly.pdbx_seq_one_letter_code
_entity_poly.pdbx_strand_id
1 'polypeptide(L)' 'MTRYNILIDGKVAYKELSQDEYFTTMEDLAQDFYISGVPNPQSIKTEFIED' A
#
# COMPACT_ATOMS: atom_id res chain seq x y z
N MET A 1 11.51 4.81 14.12
CA MET A 1 10.24 5.18 13.47
C MET A 1 9.80 4.04 12.58
N THR A 2 8.50 3.85 12.53
CA THR A 2 7.93 2.80 11.70
C THR A 2 7.67 3.31 10.29
N ARG A 3 8.05 2.53 9.30
CA ARG A 3 7.82 2.84 7.89
C ARG A 3 7.18 1.66 7.21
N TYR A 4 6.48 1.93 6.13
CA TYR A 4 5.75 0.91 5.39
C TYR A 4 6.10 0.99 3.92
N ASN A 5 6.31 -0.18 3.33
CA ASN A 5 6.35 -0.31 1.87
C ASN A 5 5.10 -1.05 1.43
N ILE A 6 4.53 -0.64 0.32
CA ILE A 6 3.38 -1.32 -0.26
C ILE A 6 3.84 -1.93 -1.58
N LEU A 7 3.64 -3.25 -1.69
CA LEU A 7 3.97 -4.00 -2.90
C LEU A 7 2.68 -4.38 -3.61
N ILE A 8 2.68 -4.25 -4.92
CA ILE A 8 1.56 -4.66 -5.76
C ILE A 8 2.14 -5.62 -6.80
N ASP A 9 1.58 -6.83 -6.85
CA ASP A 9 2.05 -7.90 -7.73
C ASP A 9 3.55 -8.21 -7.55
N GLY A 10 4.01 -8.15 -6.30
CA GLY A 10 5.40 -8.44 -5.96
C GLY A 10 6.38 -7.31 -6.21
N LYS A 11 5.91 -6.17 -6.68
CA LYS A 11 6.76 -5.01 -6.95
C LYS A 11 6.46 -3.89 -5.97
N VAL A 12 7.50 -3.22 -5.50
CA VAL A 12 7.34 -2.10 -4.58
C VAL A 12 6.72 -0.92 -5.32
N ALA A 13 5.47 -0.62 -4.97
CA ALA A 13 4.74 0.50 -5.56
C ALA A 13 4.93 1.78 -4.74
N TYR A 14 4.98 1.66 -3.42
CA TYR A 14 5.19 2.78 -2.50
C TYR A 14 6.24 2.40 -1.50
N LYS A 15 7.11 3.34 -1.15
CA LYS A 15 8.30 3.07 -0.37
C LYS A 15 8.41 4.05 0.78
N GLU A 16 8.77 3.55 1.96
CA GLU A 16 9.07 4.33 3.15
C GLU A 16 7.95 5.30 3.54
N LEU A 17 6.73 4.80 3.52
CA LEU A 17 5.57 5.59 3.93
C LEU A 17 5.50 5.70 5.45
N SER A 18 5.15 6.88 5.95
CA SER A 18 4.79 7.04 7.35
C SER A 18 3.46 6.34 7.61
N GLN A 19 3.08 6.23 8.89
CA GLN A 19 1.81 5.61 9.25
C GLN A 19 0.62 6.32 8.61
N ASP A 20 0.61 7.64 8.66
CA ASP A 20 -0.49 8.42 8.07
C ASP A 20 -0.51 8.27 6.55
N GLU A 21 0.65 8.33 5.92
CA GLU A 21 0.76 8.13 4.47
C GLU A 21 0.32 6.73 4.07
N TYR A 22 0.68 5.73 4.86
CA TYR A 22 0.28 4.36 4.61
C TYR A 22 -1.24 4.22 4.61
N PHE A 23 -1.90 4.74 5.64
CA PHE A 23 -3.36 4.67 5.72
C PHE A 23 -4.03 5.40 4.56
N THR A 24 -3.55 6.59 4.22
CA THR A 24 -4.09 7.35 3.09
C THR A 24 -3.91 6.59 1.78
N THR A 25 -2.74 6.01 1.58
CA THR A 25 -2.46 5.25 0.36
C THR A 25 -3.35 4.00 0.27
N MET A 26 -3.54 3.30 1.40
CA MET A 26 -4.41 2.12 1.40
C MET A 26 -5.85 2.50 1.10
N GLU A 27 -6.33 3.62 1.61
CA GLU A 27 -7.67 4.11 1.29
C GLU A 27 -7.80 4.42 -0.20
N ASP A 28 -6.80 5.08 -0.77
CA ASP A 28 -6.79 5.40 -2.20
C ASP A 28 -6.81 4.12 -3.05
N LEU A 29 -6.01 3.14 -2.68
CA LEU A 29 -5.97 1.86 -3.40
C LEU A 29 -7.29 1.12 -3.30
N ALA A 30 -7.92 1.14 -2.14
CA ALA A 30 -9.23 0.51 -1.95
C ALA A 30 -10.30 1.20 -2.81
N GLN A 31 -10.25 2.52 -2.89
CA GLN A 31 -11.18 3.28 -3.71
C GLN A 31 -10.97 3.01 -5.19
N ASP A 32 -9.71 2.92 -5.62
CA ASP A 32 -9.38 2.59 -7.01
C ASP A 32 -9.93 1.22 -7.37
N PHE A 33 -9.80 0.24 -6.49
CA PHE A 33 -10.34 -1.09 -6.71
C PHE A 33 -11.87 -1.04 -6.83
N TYR A 34 -12.51 -0.28 -5.98
CA TYR A 34 -13.97 -0.14 -6.00
C TYR A 34 -14.46 0.45 -7.32
N ILE A 35 -13.73 1.41 -7.86
CA ILE A 35 -14.12 2.13 -9.08
C ILE A 35 -13.75 1.34 -10.34
N SER A 36 -12.52 0.83 -10.40
CA SER A 36 -11.99 0.24 -11.64
C SER A 36 -11.67 -1.25 -11.54
N GLY A 37 -11.78 -1.85 -10.35
CA GLY A 37 -11.46 -3.25 -10.17
C GLY A 37 -9.97 -3.55 -10.04
N VAL A 38 -9.13 -2.54 -10.03
CA VAL A 38 -7.68 -2.69 -9.87
C VAL A 38 -7.16 -1.60 -8.95
N PRO A 39 -6.12 -1.87 -8.16
CA PRO A 39 -5.44 -3.17 -8.01
C PRO A 39 -6.26 -4.13 -7.14
N ASN A 40 -6.11 -5.43 -7.41
CA ASN A 40 -6.78 -6.45 -6.61
C ASN A 40 -6.18 -6.44 -5.19
N PRO A 41 -7.01 -6.38 -4.13
CA PRO A 41 -6.49 -6.39 -2.76
C PRO A 41 -5.60 -7.59 -2.44
N GLN A 42 -5.84 -8.73 -3.07
CA GLN A 42 -5.02 -9.93 -2.85
C GLN A 42 -3.62 -9.78 -3.41
N SER A 43 -3.41 -8.86 -4.35
CA SER A 43 -2.09 -8.62 -4.92
C SER A 43 -1.30 -7.57 -4.12
N ILE A 44 -1.91 -6.96 -3.12
CA ILE A 44 -1.29 -5.91 -2.32
C ILE A 44 -0.67 -6.53 -1.07
N LYS A 45 0.60 -6.27 -0.84
CA LYS A 45 1.30 -6.70 0.37
C LYS A 45 1.96 -5.51 1.02
N THR A 46 2.07 -5.58 2.34
CA THR A 46 2.72 -4.53 3.12
C THR A 46 3.99 -5.08 3.73
N GLU A 47 5.08 -4.35 3.56
CA GLU A 47 6.33 -4.60 4.28
C GLU A 47 6.43 -3.59 5.41
N PHE A 48 6.77 -4.10 6.56
CA PHE A 48 6.87 -3.32 7.78
C PHE A 48 8.34 -3.12 8.10
N ILE A 49 8.77 -1.86 8.17
CA ILE A 49 10.15 -1.52 8.47
C ILE A 49 10.18 -0.74 9.77
N GLU A 50 10.93 -1.24 10.73
CA GLU A 50 11.08 -0.58 12.02
C GLU A 50 12.54 -0.24 12.25
N ASP A 51 12.82 1.05 12.41
CA ASP A 51 14.16 1.55 12.71
C ASP A 51 14.39 1.64 14.21
#